data_48139cb73490580e204ebcd62d3cd94c
#
_entry.id   48139cb73490580e204ebcd62d3cd94c
#
_cell.length_a   1.000
_cell.length_b   1.000
_cell.length_c   1.000
_cell.angle_alpha   90.00
_cell.angle_beta   90.00
_cell.angle_gamma   90.00
#
_symmetry.space_group_name_H-M   'P 1'
#
loop_
_entity.id
_entity.type
_entity.pdbx_description
1 polymer ?
#
loop_
_entity_poly.entity_id
_entity_poly.type
_entity_poly.pdbx_seq_one_letter_code
_entity_poly.pdbx_strand_id
1 'polypeptide(L)'
;MFAALIASWGAITGRFFVVPRAPVESRDHLTAVARRMGSTAALLLPVAMGLVFYRQLIEFRDPFATWTEDANLLVRQTAWGQLWLWGVAGSLATPVLFLASATGTSSSALRRAAWWPTAIVVLLMCAFPAYSGHAAGTDTLRV
;
A
#
# COMPACT_ATOMS: atom_id res chain seq x y z
N MET A 1 -8.38 4.89 -0.22
CA MET A 1 -7.34 3.90 -0.55
C MET A 1 -6.95 3.93 -2.02
N PHE A 2 -7.85 3.76 -2.97
CA PHE A 2 -7.54 3.73 -4.41
C PHE A 2 -6.75 4.93 -4.93
N ALA A 3 -7.15 6.15 -4.59
CA ALA A 3 -6.43 7.35 -5.01
C ALA A 3 -4.95 7.36 -4.56
N ALA A 4 -4.68 6.93 -3.32
CA ALA A 4 -3.32 6.82 -2.80
C ALA A 4 -2.51 5.73 -3.52
N LEU A 5 -3.12 4.59 -3.83
CA LEU A 5 -2.48 3.53 -4.62
C LEU A 5 -2.20 3.98 -6.05
N ILE A 6 -3.15 4.65 -6.71
CA ILE A 6 -2.96 5.19 -8.07
C ILE A 6 -1.83 6.21 -8.09
N ALA A 7 -1.78 7.13 -7.11
CA ALA A 7 -0.71 8.13 -7.03
C ALA A 7 0.65 7.49 -6.74
N SER A 8 0.72 6.50 -5.85
CA SER A 8 1.95 5.74 -5.57
C SER A 8 2.43 4.98 -6.81
N TRP A 9 1.50 4.32 -7.52
CA TRP A 9 1.81 3.63 -8.77
C TRP A 9 2.23 4.60 -9.87
N GLY A 10 1.58 5.76 -9.99
CA GLY A 10 1.97 6.83 -10.90
C GLY A 10 3.39 7.34 -10.65
N ALA A 11 3.78 7.48 -9.39
CA ALA A 11 5.14 7.87 -9.03
C ALA A 11 6.18 6.80 -9.43
N ILE A 12 5.86 5.52 -9.25
CA ILE A 12 6.71 4.39 -9.68
C ILE A 12 6.82 4.37 -11.21
N THR A 13 5.69 4.43 -11.90
CA THR A 13 5.64 4.45 -13.37
C THR A 13 6.42 5.65 -13.93
N GLY A 14 6.22 6.83 -13.37
CA GLY A 14 7.00 8.02 -13.72
C GLY A 14 8.50 7.80 -13.57
N ARG A 15 8.92 7.17 -12.47
CA ARG A 15 10.34 6.88 -12.22
C ARG A 15 10.93 5.89 -13.22
N PHE A 16 10.21 4.83 -13.58
CA PHE A 16 10.73 3.78 -14.46
C PHE A 16 10.62 4.13 -15.95
N PHE A 17 9.57 4.82 -16.37
CA PHE A 17 9.27 5.05 -17.79
C PHE A 17 9.50 6.50 -18.24
N VAL A 18 9.21 7.50 -17.40
CA VAL A 18 9.33 8.92 -17.80
C VAL A 18 10.75 9.44 -17.54
N VAL A 19 11.27 9.24 -16.33
CA VAL A 19 12.59 9.77 -15.95
C VAL A 19 13.72 9.31 -16.88
N PRO A 20 13.81 8.04 -17.32
CA PRO A 20 14.89 7.63 -18.24
C PRO A 20 14.84 8.30 -19.61
N ARG A 21 13.65 8.74 -20.03
CA ARG A 21 13.42 9.41 -21.32
C ARG A 21 13.55 10.92 -21.26
N ALA A 22 13.61 11.48 -20.06
CA ALA A 22 13.76 12.91 -19.84
C ALA A 22 15.20 13.38 -20.15
N PRO A 23 15.39 14.67 -20.48
CA PRO A 23 16.72 15.28 -20.57
C PRO A 23 17.52 15.05 -19.28
N VAL A 24 18.83 14.83 -19.41
CA VAL A 24 19.70 14.49 -18.27
C VAL A 24 19.59 15.51 -17.14
N GLU A 25 19.53 16.78 -17.48
CA GLU A 25 19.43 17.92 -16.55
C GLU A 25 18.15 17.87 -15.67
N SER A 26 17.05 17.28 -16.20
CA SER A 26 15.77 17.22 -15.52
C SER A 26 15.57 15.94 -14.68
N ARG A 27 16.42 14.92 -14.85
CA ARG A 27 16.19 13.58 -14.26
C ARG A 27 16.18 13.58 -12.74
N ASP A 28 17.09 14.31 -12.12
CA ASP A 28 17.18 14.38 -10.66
C ASP A 28 15.96 15.12 -10.08
N HIS A 29 15.53 16.20 -10.72
CA HIS A 29 14.32 16.92 -10.34
C HIS A 29 13.08 16.04 -10.47
N LEU A 30 12.87 15.39 -11.59
CA LEU A 30 11.73 14.49 -11.84
C LEU A 30 11.74 13.29 -10.87
N THR A 31 12.91 12.74 -10.55
CA THR A 31 13.03 11.68 -9.53
C THR A 31 12.64 12.19 -8.16
N ALA A 32 13.03 13.39 -7.78
CA ALA A 32 12.65 14.01 -6.51
C ALA A 32 11.14 14.27 -6.44
N VAL A 33 10.53 14.75 -7.52
CA VAL A 33 9.08 14.95 -7.62
C VAL A 33 8.35 13.63 -7.49
N ALA A 34 8.71 12.62 -8.26
CA ALA A 34 8.10 11.28 -8.19
C ALA A 34 8.17 10.71 -6.76
N ARG A 35 9.32 10.83 -6.11
CA ARG A 35 9.50 10.39 -4.73
C ARG A 35 8.60 11.15 -3.76
N ARG A 36 8.55 12.49 -3.83
CA ARG A 36 7.70 13.31 -2.95
C ARG A 36 6.22 12.94 -3.13
N MET A 37 5.75 12.84 -4.36
CA MET A 37 4.38 12.43 -4.65
C MET A 37 4.09 11.02 -4.12
N GLY A 38 4.98 10.08 -4.38
CA GLY A 38 4.84 8.70 -3.91
C GLY A 38 4.84 8.60 -2.39
N SER A 39 5.76 9.27 -1.69
CA SER A 39 5.81 9.25 -0.21
C SER A 39 4.59 9.92 0.42
N THR A 40 4.14 11.06 -0.12
CA THR A 40 2.94 11.75 0.39
C THR A 40 1.70 10.87 0.20
N ALA A 41 1.52 10.29 -0.99
CA ALA A 41 0.42 9.37 -1.26
C ALA A 41 0.49 8.12 -0.35
N ALA A 42 1.69 7.57 -0.15
CA ALA A 42 1.90 6.40 0.68
C ALA A 42 1.58 6.62 2.16
N LEU A 43 1.78 7.84 2.69
CA LEU A 43 1.39 8.18 4.06
C LEU A 43 -0.13 8.13 4.30
N LEU A 44 -0.93 8.24 3.25
CA LEU A 44 -2.38 8.10 3.35
C LEU A 44 -2.84 6.63 3.39
N LEU A 45 -1.98 5.67 3.03
CA LEU A 45 -2.35 4.26 3.00
C LEU A 45 -2.68 3.68 4.39
N PRO A 46 -1.87 3.91 5.45
CA PRO A 46 -2.21 3.43 6.79
C PRO A 46 -3.54 4.00 7.31
N VAL A 47 -3.80 5.28 7.03
CA VAL A 47 -5.08 5.92 7.39
C VAL A 47 -6.23 5.24 6.65
N ALA A 48 -6.08 5.01 5.36
CA ALA A 48 -7.09 4.32 4.56
C ALA A 48 -7.32 2.87 5.04
N MET A 49 -6.27 2.16 5.47
CA MET A 49 -6.39 0.82 6.05
C MET A 49 -7.15 0.83 7.38
N GLY A 50 -6.93 1.85 8.21
CA GLY A 50 -7.71 2.06 9.44
C GLY A 50 -9.20 2.31 9.16
N LEU A 51 -9.52 3.13 8.16
CA LEU A 51 -10.91 3.39 7.75
C LEU A 51 -11.59 2.15 7.19
N VAL A 52 -10.88 1.34 6.39
CA VAL A 52 -11.39 0.07 5.87
C VAL A 52 -11.68 -0.89 7.03
N PHE A 53 -10.79 -0.96 8.02
CA PHE A 53 -11.01 -1.77 9.22
C PHE A 53 -12.23 -1.30 10.00
N TYR A 54 -12.33 0.00 10.26
CA TYR A 54 -13.44 0.58 11.00
C TYR A 54 -14.79 0.29 10.33
N ARG A 55 -14.85 0.46 9.01
CA ARG A 55 -16.04 0.11 8.23
C ARG A 55 -16.41 -1.36 8.39
N GLN A 56 -15.44 -2.26 8.20
CA GLN A 56 -15.66 -3.70 8.30
C GLN A 56 -16.08 -4.10 9.71
N LEU A 57 -15.52 -3.46 10.74
CA LEU A 57 -15.87 -3.70 12.12
C LEU A 57 -17.33 -3.29 12.41
N ILE A 58 -17.81 -2.18 11.86
CA ILE A 58 -19.23 -1.78 11.98
C ILE A 58 -20.16 -2.81 11.33
N GLU A 59 -19.80 -3.30 10.14
CA GLU A 59 -20.57 -4.32 9.41
C GLU A 59 -20.59 -5.68 10.14
N PHE A 60 -19.54 -5.98 10.92
CA PHE A 60 -19.38 -7.23 11.66
C PHE A 60 -19.94 -7.20 13.08
N ARG A 61 -20.36 -6.03 13.59
CA ARG A 61 -20.80 -5.80 14.97
C ARG A 61 -21.87 -6.78 15.46
N ASP A 62 -21.58 -7.44 16.60
CA ASP A 62 -22.57 -8.13 17.42
C ASP A 62 -23.12 -7.15 18.49
N PRO A 63 -24.44 -6.96 18.60
CA PRO A 63 -25.05 -6.11 19.62
C PRO A 63 -24.72 -6.51 21.05
N PHE A 64 -24.39 -7.76 21.30
CA PHE A 64 -24.11 -8.32 22.61
C PHE A 64 -22.62 -8.40 22.97
N ALA A 65 -21.73 -8.12 22.02
CA ALA A 65 -20.29 -8.14 22.21
C ALA A 65 -19.72 -6.73 22.40
N THR A 66 -18.55 -6.64 23.04
CA THR A 66 -17.79 -5.39 23.12
C THR A 66 -17.04 -5.11 21.82
N TRP A 67 -16.71 -3.85 21.56
CA TRP A 67 -15.90 -3.46 20.38
C TRP A 67 -14.56 -4.20 20.31
N THR A 68 -13.98 -4.48 21.46
CA THR A 68 -12.67 -5.16 21.55
C THR A 68 -12.78 -6.64 21.20
N GLU A 69 -13.85 -7.29 21.61
CA GLU A 69 -14.14 -8.69 21.28
C GLU A 69 -14.37 -8.83 19.78
N ASP A 70 -15.25 -7.99 19.19
CA ASP A 70 -15.52 -7.99 17.75
C ASP A 70 -14.26 -7.74 16.93
N ALA A 71 -13.46 -6.74 17.34
CA ALA A 71 -12.20 -6.44 16.64
C ALA A 71 -11.20 -7.62 16.72
N ASN A 72 -11.10 -8.27 17.88
CA ASN A 72 -10.22 -9.42 18.06
C ASN A 72 -10.68 -10.63 17.23
N LEU A 73 -11.98 -10.90 17.21
CA LEU A 73 -12.57 -11.94 16.37
C LEU A 73 -12.33 -11.66 14.90
N LEU A 74 -12.62 -10.43 14.44
CA LEU A 74 -12.45 -10.02 13.05
C LEU A 74 -11.01 -10.18 12.60
N VAL A 75 -10.02 -9.72 13.41
CA VAL A 75 -8.60 -9.77 13.03
C VAL A 75 -8.04 -11.18 13.08
N ARG A 76 -8.35 -11.95 14.13
CA ARG A 76 -7.67 -13.22 14.40
C ARG A 76 -8.36 -14.44 13.82
N GLN A 77 -9.70 -14.39 13.67
CA GLN A 77 -10.47 -15.57 13.31
C GLN A 77 -11.08 -15.52 11.91
N THR A 78 -10.84 -14.42 11.16
CA THR A 78 -11.32 -14.34 9.78
C THR A 78 -10.18 -14.30 8.77
N ALA A 79 -10.40 -14.89 7.58
CA ALA A 79 -9.46 -14.80 6.47
C ALA A 79 -9.27 -13.34 6.04
N TRP A 80 -10.32 -12.52 6.12
CA TRP A 80 -10.26 -11.10 5.84
C TRP A 80 -9.30 -10.37 6.80
N GLY A 81 -9.35 -10.66 8.09
CA GLY A 81 -8.47 -10.06 9.09
C GLY A 81 -7.00 -10.38 8.85
N GLN A 82 -6.68 -11.62 8.44
CA GLN A 82 -5.32 -12.00 8.07
C GLN A 82 -4.83 -11.21 6.84
N LEU A 83 -5.66 -11.08 5.81
CA LEU A 83 -5.35 -10.26 4.63
C LEU A 83 -5.17 -8.78 5.02
N TRP A 84 -6.02 -8.26 5.92
CA TRP A 84 -5.92 -6.90 6.40
C TRP A 84 -4.61 -6.62 7.14
N LEU A 85 -4.11 -7.55 7.96
CA LEU A 85 -2.80 -7.42 8.61
C LEU A 85 -1.66 -7.30 7.59
N TRP A 86 -1.68 -8.09 6.52
CA TRP A 86 -0.73 -7.94 5.41
C TRP A 86 -0.87 -6.59 4.71
N GLY A 87 -2.11 -6.12 4.51
CA GLY A 87 -2.39 -4.79 3.99
C GLY A 87 -1.83 -3.68 4.88
N VAL A 88 -1.96 -3.78 6.20
CA VAL A 88 -1.37 -2.84 7.16
C VAL A 88 0.16 -2.86 7.07
N ALA A 89 0.77 -4.03 7.08
CA ALA A 89 2.22 -4.16 6.94
C ALA A 89 2.73 -3.50 5.64
N GLY A 90 2.08 -3.77 4.51
CA GLY A 90 2.39 -3.15 3.22
C GLY A 90 2.19 -1.65 3.23
N SER A 91 1.10 -1.16 3.85
CA SER A 91 0.80 0.28 3.95
C SER A 91 1.83 1.05 4.78
N LEU A 92 2.39 0.44 5.82
CA LEU A 92 3.46 1.02 6.63
C LEU A 92 4.83 0.92 5.94
N ALA A 93 5.09 -0.19 5.24
CA ALA A 93 6.33 -0.38 4.50
C ALA A 93 6.48 0.60 3.32
N THR A 94 5.38 0.91 2.62
CA THR A 94 5.41 1.72 1.40
C THR A 94 6.05 3.10 1.60
N PRO A 95 5.64 3.95 2.57
CA PRO A 95 6.28 5.25 2.78
C PRO A 95 7.76 5.11 3.20
N VAL A 96 8.10 4.11 4.00
CA VAL A 96 9.49 3.84 4.41
C VAL A 96 10.36 3.52 3.19
N LEU A 97 9.87 2.69 2.27
CA LEU A 97 10.57 2.33 1.05
C LEU A 97 10.75 3.54 0.10
N PHE A 98 9.73 4.40 -0.03
CA PHE A 98 9.87 5.66 -0.78
C PHE A 98 10.92 6.57 -0.16
N LEU A 99 10.97 6.68 1.16
CA LEU A 99 11.98 7.48 1.87
C LEU A 99 13.37 6.85 1.74
N ALA A 100 13.49 5.54 1.92
CA ALA A 100 14.76 4.82 1.79
C ALA A 100 15.37 4.94 0.38
N SER A 101 14.54 5.05 -0.67
CA SER A 101 15.01 5.31 -2.03
C SER A 101 15.71 6.67 -2.18
N ALA A 102 15.64 7.53 -1.13
CA ALA A 102 16.23 8.87 -1.09
C ALA A 102 17.60 8.94 -0.44
N THR A 103 17.90 8.07 0.53
CA THR A 103 18.95 8.27 1.53
C THR A 103 20.32 7.71 1.13
N GLY A 104 20.58 7.40 -0.12
CA GLY A 104 21.85 6.80 -0.54
C GLY A 104 22.85 7.79 -1.12
N THR A 105 24.01 7.97 -0.48
CA THR A 105 25.29 8.37 -1.11
C THR A 105 25.82 7.29 -2.07
N SER A 106 25.08 6.22 -2.22
CA SER A 106 25.37 5.00 -2.98
C SER A 106 25.29 5.21 -4.49
N SER A 107 25.95 4.34 -5.23
CA SER A 107 25.98 4.33 -6.70
C SER A 107 24.58 4.48 -7.32
N SER A 108 24.52 5.05 -8.51
CA SER A 108 23.27 5.23 -9.27
C SER A 108 22.50 3.92 -9.50
N ALA A 109 23.19 2.78 -9.49
CA ALA A 109 22.61 1.44 -9.63
C ALA A 109 21.82 1.04 -8.37
N LEU A 110 22.39 1.24 -7.17
CA LEU A 110 21.72 0.95 -5.91
C LEU A 110 20.47 1.81 -5.69
N ARG A 111 20.54 3.10 -6.04
CA ARG A 111 19.38 3.99 -6.01
C ARG A 111 18.25 3.53 -6.93
N ARG A 112 18.59 3.00 -8.10
CA ARG A 112 17.58 2.40 -9.02
C ARG A 112 17.00 1.12 -8.45
N ALA A 113 17.85 0.26 -7.89
CA ALA A 113 17.42 -1.01 -7.30
C ALA A 113 16.46 -0.82 -6.12
N ALA A 114 16.61 0.25 -5.32
CA ALA A 114 15.72 0.55 -4.18
C ALA A 114 14.26 0.81 -4.57
N TRP A 115 13.97 1.13 -5.83
CA TRP A 115 12.60 1.31 -6.32
C TRP A 115 11.85 0.00 -6.59
N TRP A 116 12.58 -1.11 -6.77
CA TRP A 116 11.94 -2.41 -7.02
C TRP A 116 11.15 -2.95 -5.83
N PRO A 117 11.69 -2.95 -4.59
CA PRO A 117 10.89 -3.32 -3.42
C PRO A 117 9.64 -2.46 -3.27
N THR A 118 9.76 -1.14 -3.51
CA THR A 118 8.62 -0.22 -3.46
C THR A 118 7.56 -0.62 -4.50
N ALA A 119 7.96 -0.91 -5.74
CA ALA A 119 7.06 -1.33 -6.80
C ALA A 119 6.35 -2.66 -6.46
N ILE A 120 7.08 -3.62 -5.90
CA ILE A 120 6.53 -4.92 -5.49
C ILE A 120 5.48 -4.72 -4.39
N VAL A 121 5.81 -3.96 -3.34
CA VAL A 121 4.88 -3.73 -2.23
C VAL A 121 3.62 -2.99 -2.70
N VAL A 122 3.76 -1.95 -3.53
CA VAL A 122 2.59 -1.23 -4.07
C VAL A 122 1.74 -2.13 -4.97
N LEU A 123 2.37 -3.01 -5.77
CA LEU A 123 1.65 -3.99 -6.59
C LEU A 123 0.86 -4.97 -5.72
N LEU A 124 1.47 -5.50 -4.65
CA LEU A 124 0.79 -6.37 -3.70
C LEU A 124 -0.36 -5.64 -2.99
N MET A 125 -0.18 -4.36 -2.65
CA MET A 125 -1.23 -3.53 -2.09
C MET A 125 -2.39 -3.30 -3.07
N CYS A 126 -2.14 -3.26 -4.38
CA CYS A 126 -3.21 -3.19 -5.39
C CYS A 126 -4.03 -4.48 -5.46
N ALA A 127 -3.45 -5.63 -5.13
CA ALA A 127 -4.18 -6.90 -5.08
C ALA A 127 -5.13 -6.99 -3.86
N PHE A 128 -4.83 -6.29 -2.77
CA PHE A 128 -5.64 -6.33 -1.54
C PHE A 128 -7.13 -6.04 -1.76
N PRO A 129 -7.55 -4.97 -2.47
CA PRO A 129 -8.96 -4.71 -2.72
C PRO A 129 -9.66 -5.80 -3.53
N ALA A 130 -8.94 -6.44 -4.44
CA ALA A 130 -9.49 -7.53 -5.25
C ALA A 130 -9.79 -8.78 -4.40
N TYR A 131 -8.90 -9.10 -3.47
CA TYR A 131 -9.07 -10.26 -2.58
C TYR A 131 -9.98 -9.99 -1.38
N SER A 132 -10.09 -8.74 -0.92
CA SER A 132 -10.94 -8.35 0.21
C SER A 132 -12.35 -7.91 -0.18
N GLY A 133 -12.66 -7.81 -1.48
CA GLY A 133 -13.96 -7.41 -2.00
C GLY A 133 -14.98 -8.54 -2.05
N HIS A 134 -16.23 -8.21 -2.42
CA HIS A 134 -17.34 -9.17 -2.52
C HIS A 134 -17.10 -10.36 -3.46
N ALA A 135 -16.16 -10.25 -4.41
CA ALA A 135 -15.78 -11.36 -5.27
C ALA A 135 -15.10 -12.52 -4.51
N ALA A 136 -14.51 -12.23 -3.34
CA ALA A 136 -13.95 -13.26 -2.46
C ALA A 136 -15.00 -13.89 -1.52
N GLY A 137 -16.20 -13.32 -1.45
CA GLY A 137 -17.30 -13.78 -0.59
C GLY A 137 -18.25 -14.80 -1.25
N THR A 138 -18.07 -15.12 -2.52
CA THR A 138 -18.87 -16.15 -3.18
C THR A 138 -18.27 -17.54 -2.93
N ASP A 139 -18.85 -18.25 -1.99
CA ASP A 139 -18.99 -19.70 -1.81
C ASP A 139 -17.79 -20.67 -1.97
N THR A 140 -16.62 -20.26 -2.38
CA THR A 140 -15.47 -21.15 -2.53
C THR A 140 -14.66 -21.41 -1.25
N LEU A 141 -15.03 -20.76 -0.13
CA LEU A 141 -14.39 -20.97 1.17
C LEU A 141 -15.31 -21.69 2.19
N ARG A 142 -16.40 -22.31 1.73
CA ARG A 142 -17.12 -23.30 2.50
C ARG A 142 -16.58 -24.69 2.17
N VAL A 143 -15.43 -25.02 2.67
CA VAL A 143 -15.00 -26.39 2.93
C VAL A 143 -14.24 -26.39 4.23
#